data_a545c26e11b522a7d7f04b4da956c38e
#
_entry.id   a545c26e11b522a7d7f04b4da956c38e
#
_cell.length_a   1.000
_cell.length_b   1.000
_cell.length_c   1.000
_cell.angle_alpha   90.00
_cell.angle_beta   90.00
_cell.angle_gamma   90.00
#
_symmetry.space_group_name_H-M   'P 1'
#
loop_
_entity.id
_entity.type
_entity.pdbx_description
1 polymer ?
#
loop_
_entity_poly.entity_id
_entity_poly.type
_entity_poly.pdbx_seq_one_letter_code
_entity_poly.pdbx_strand_id
1 'polypeptide(L)'
;MTHVLVLSRNYPNSVFPSLGLWAERLVQAAAPVADCTVVAPVPWAPPLLRLRSAQRFRAVPAAERGVGGVPVIHPRVMALPGTRLHGLDARMQFPSVRAVAEQVHRERPVDLIHAHFIYPEGVMAARLGRRWQVPVVTSEHALWLPWLDQWPAVRRQVVLAAPNIARVLAVSRAVQDTIHAILGPEAHTGLLPNAVDEQVFRAPAPGEHRDTNQILFVGAVRHVKGLDVLVRALAALAHERPALRVLVLGEAFYGQWRRDEDAVKRLCHEVGVADRVIFEGRATPERVAAAMRSSAALVVPGRRESFSAVAIEALASGTPVVATRCGGPEDFLSEVTGTLVPPEDPAALAAGIRSVLDRGEPFDPAALHRIAVTGFGMGVTTSRVEMLYREILAGGGRR
;
A
#
# COMPACT_ATOMS: atom_id res chain seq x y z
N MET A 1 -24.53 0.06 -16.03
CA MET A 1 -23.52 0.23 -14.99
C MET A 1 -22.27 0.77 -15.67
N THR A 2 -21.60 1.75 -15.08
CA THR A 2 -20.37 2.35 -15.62
C THR A 2 -19.28 1.28 -15.78
N HIS A 3 -18.64 1.22 -16.94
CA HIS A 3 -17.53 0.30 -17.17
C HIS A 3 -16.19 1.00 -16.92
N VAL A 4 -15.45 0.53 -15.91
CA VAL A 4 -14.17 1.10 -15.50
C VAL A 4 -13.02 0.16 -15.87
N LEU A 5 -12.08 0.67 -16.67
CA LEU A 5 -10.82 -0.01 -16.91
C LEU A 5 -9.83 0.35 -15.79
N VAL A 6 -9.46 -0.63 -14.97
CA VAL A 6 -8.45 -0.45 -13.92
C VAL A 6 -7.09 -0.87 -14.47
N LEU A 7 -6.10 0.03 -14.38
CA LEU A 7 -4.73 -0.24 -14.80
C LEU A 7 -3.80 -0.28 -13.60
N SER A 8 -3.29 -1.45 -13.24
CA SER A 8 -2.41 -1.64 -12.08
C SER A 8 -1.45 -2.80 -12.27
N ARG A 9 -0.14 -2.55 -12.28
CA ARG A 9 0.87 -3.63 -12.29
C ARG A 9 0.94 -4.39 -10.96
N ASN A 10 0.61 -3.72 -9.87
CA ASN A 10 0.54 -4.30 -8.55
C ASN A 10 -0.91 -4.70 -8.27
N TYR A 11 -1.29 -5.87 -8.73
CA TYR A 11 -2.60 -6.48 -8.50
C TYR A 11 -2.42 -7.94 -8.12
N PRO A 12 -3.19 -8.48 -7.17
CA PRO A 12 -3.10 -9.89 -6.80
C PRO A 12 -3.31 -10.81 -7.98
N ASN A 13 -2.62 -11.93 -7.97
CA ASN A 13 -2.79 -12.99 -8.96
C ASN A 13 -2.50 -14.34 -8.32
N SER A 14 -2.81 -15.42 -9.03
CA SER A 14 -2.68 -16.80 -8.52
C SER A 14 -1.27 -17.17 -8.05
N VAL A 15 -0.23 -16.47 -8.52
CA VAL A 15 1.18 -16.69 -8.12
C VAL A 15 1.61 -15.79 -6.98
N PHE A 16 1.07 -14.56 -6.95
CA PHE A 16 1.39 -13.53 -5.95
C PHE A 16 0.10 -12.96 -5.33
N PRO A 17 -0.57 -13.72 -4.45
CA PRO A 17 -1.90 -13.34 -3.93
C PRO A 17 -1.89 -12.13 -2.99
N SER A 18 -0.73 -11.72 -2.49
CA SER A 18 -0.58 -10.53 -1.64
C SER A 18 -0.05 -9.29 -2.37
N LEU A 19 0.13 -9.36 -3.70
CA LEU A 19 0.66 -8.25 -4.47
C LEU A 19 -0.41 -7.20 -4.73
N GLY A 20 -0.31 -6.02 -4.10
CA GLY A 20 -1.22 -4.90 -4.39
C GLY A 20 -2.65 -5.11 -3.87
N LEU A 21 -2.82 -5.74 -2.71
CA LEU A 21 -4.13 -5.92 -2.03
C LEU A 21 -4.93 -4.62 -1.90
N TRP A 22 -4.25 -3.48 -1.77
CA TRP A 22 -4.90 -2.16 -1.74
C TRP A 22 -5.62 -1.81 -3.06
N ALA A 23 -5.08 -2.23 -4.22
CA ALA A 23 -5.74 -2.04 -5.51
C ALA A 23 -6.95 -2.97 -5.65
N GLU A 24 -6.83 -4.21 -5.21
CA GLU A 24 -7.94 -5.17 -5.19
C GLU A 24 -9.08 -4.70 -4.29
N ARG A 25 -8.78 -4.23 -3.07
CA ARG A 25 -9.77 -3.67 -2.15
C ARG A 25 -10.50 -2.46 -2.76
N LEU A 26 -9.79 -1.61 -3.51
CA LEU A 26 -10.44 -0.50 -4.21
C LEU A 26 -11.37 -0.99 -5.32
N VAL A 27 -10.98 -2.01 -6.08
CA VAL A 27 -11.83 -2.63 -7.10
C VAL A 27 -13.06 -3.30 -6.46
N GLN A 28 -12.89 -3.99 -5.34
CA GLN A 28 -14.00 -4.57 -4.56
C GLN A 28 -14.97 -3.48 -4.06
N ALA A 29 -14.44 -2.37 -3.54
CA ALA A 29 -15.24 -1.24 -3.11
C ALA A 29 -15.98 -0.56 -4.28
N ALA A 30 -15.42 -0.60 -5.49
CA ALA A 30 -16.06 -0.07 -6.70
C ALA A 30 -17.12 -1.01 -7.27
N ALA A 31 -17.06 -2.32 -7.01
CA ALA A 31 -17.94 -3.33 -7.62
C ALA A 31 -19.46 -3.08 -7.44
N PRO A 32 -19.98 -2.51 -6.33
CA PRO A 32 -21.40 -2.17 -6.21
C PRO A 32 -21.86 -1.05 -7.16
N VAL A 33 -20.93 -0.20 -7.63
CA VAL A 33 -21.24 1.04 -8.37
C VAL A 33 -20.69 1.07 -9.80
N ALA A 34 -19.78 0.16 -10.13
CA ALA A 34 -19.14 0.08 -11.44
C ALA A 34 -18.75 -1.36 -11.79
N ASP A 35 -18.82 -1.70 -13.07
CA ASP A 35 -18.22 -2.93 -13.60
C ASP A 35 -16.75 -2.68 -13.89
N CYS A 36 -15.86 -3.39 -13.21
CA CYS A 36 -14.42 -3.24 -13.37
C CYS A 36 -13.82 -4.33 -14.24
N THR A 37 -12.93 -3.95 -15.15
CA THR A 37 -11.99 -4.86 -15.82
C THR A 37 -10.57 -4.43 -15.49
N VAL A 38 -9.77 -5.34 -14.95
CA VAL A 38 -8.41 -5.04 -14.51
C VAL A 38 -7.41 -5.45 -15.60
N VAL A 39 -6.54 -4.53 -16.00
CA VAL A 39 -5.36 -4.80 -16.81
C VAL A 39 -4.15 -4.67 -15.91
N ALA A 40 -3.55 -5.82 -15.58
CA ALA A 40 -2.42 -5.93 -14.66
C ALA A 40 -1.15 -6.40 -15.39
N PRO A 41 -0.33 -5.48 -15.94
CA PRO A 41 0.85 -5.84 -16.71
C PRO A 41 1.85 -6.63 -15.88
N VAL A 42 2.36 -7.74 -16.43
CA VAL A 42 3.39 -8.56 -15.77
C VAL A 42 4.71 -8.52 -16.52
N PRO A 43 5.84 -8.44 -15.80
CA PRO A 43 7.16 -8.40 -16.41
C PRO A 43 7.43 -9.67 -17.23
N TRP A 44 7.94 -9.47 -18.44
CA TRP A 44 8.43 -10.53 -19.31
C TRP A 44 9.82 -10.20 -19.82
N ALA A 45 10.64 -11.22 -19.99
CA ALA A 45 11.93 -11.10 -20.67
C ALA A 45 12.20 -12.34 -21.51
N PRO A 46 12.90 -12.20 -22.64
CA PRO A 46 13.37 -13.33 -23.43
C PRO A 46 14.11 -14.34 -22.56
N PRO A 47 13.93 -15.66 -22.77
CA PRO A 47 14.56 -16.71 -21.97
C PRO A 47 16.09 -16.59 -21.88
N LEU A 48 16.73 -16.09 -22.93
CA LEU A 48 18.18 -15.88 -23.02
C LEU A 48 18.70 -14.86 -21.99
N LEU A 49 17.88 -13.87 -21.60
CA LEU A 49 18.32 -12.81 -20.67
C LEU A 49 18.31 -13.26 -19.19
N ARG A 50 17.85 -14.46 -18.85
CA ARG A 50 17.83 -15.07 -17.49
C ARG A 50 17.48 -14.09 -16.36
N LEU A 51 16.64 -13.07 -16.63
CA LEU A 51 16.23 -12.08 -15.64
C LEU A 51 15.34 -12.72 -14.57
N ARG A 52 15.90 -12.96 -13.39
CA ARG A 52 15.18 -13.59 -12.26
C ARG A 52 13.88 -12.87 -11.90
N SER A 53 13.85 -11.55 -12.02
CA SER A 53 12.64 -10.74 -11.79
C SER A 53 11.51 -11.10 -12.75
N ALA A 54 11.79 -11.26 -14.05
CA ALA A 54 10.78 -11.65 -15.04
C ALA A 54 10.42 -13.14 -14.97
N GLN A 55 11.37 -14.00 -14.57
CA GLN A 55 11.12 -15.45 -14.45
C GLN A 55 10.04 -15.80 -13.42
N ARG A 56 9.97 -15.03 -12.32
CA ARG A 56 8.96 -15.22 -11.27
C ARG A 56 7.53 -15.06 -11.78
N PHE A 57 7.32 -14.21 -12.78
CA PHE A 57 6.00 -13.92 -13.34
C PHE A 57 5.59 -14.84 -14.51
N ARG A 58 6.43 -15.81 -14.90
CA ARG A 58 6.12 -16.72 -16.00
C ARG A 58 4.88 -17.57 -15.75
N ALA A 59 4.67 -17.98 -14.50
CA ALA A 59 3.56 -18.81 -14.09
C ALA A 59 2.22 -18.05 -13.96
N VAL A 60 2.24 -16.69 -13.97
CA VAL A 60 1.01 -15.90 -13.96
C VAL A 60 0.24 -16.17 -15.25
N PRO A 61 -1.05 -16.56 -15.22
CA PRO A 61 -1.84 -16.80 -16.43
C PRO A 61 -2.03 -15.50 -17.24
N ALA A 62 -2.42 -15.65 -18.51
CA ALA A 62 -2.71 -14.47 -19.35
C ALA A 62 -3.98 -13.74 -18.90
N ALA A 63 -4.93 -14.46 -18.32
CA ALA A 63 -6.14 -13.92 -17.74
C ALA A 63 -6.61 -14.84 -16.61
N GLU A 64 -7.24 -14.24 -15.61
CA GLU A 64 -7.86 -14.94 -14.47
C GLU A 64 -9.06 -14.14 -13.94
N ARG A 65 -9.72 -14.65 -12.92
CA ARG A 65 -10.76 -13.92 -12.20
C ARG A 65 -10.26 -13.61 -10.80
N GLY A 66 -10.28 -12.33 -10.47
CA GLY A 66 -10.03 -11.83 -9.12
C GLY A 66 -11.23 -12.03 -8.20
N VAL A 67 -11.12 -11.50 -6.99
CA VAL A 67 -12.20 -11.54 -6.00
C VAL A 67 -13.47 -10.89 -6.56
N GLY A 68 -14.63 -11.48 -6.24
CA GLY A 68 -15.92 -11.05 -6.79
C GLY A 68 -16.10 -11.36 -8.28
N GLY A 69 -15.23 -12.19 -8.88
CA GLY A 69 -15.33 -12.58 -10.29
C GLY A 69 -14.85 -11.53 -11.29
N VAL A 70 -14.19 -10.46 -10.82
CA VAL A 70 -13.66 -9.38 -11.66
C VAL A 70 -12.67 -9.93 -12.69
N PRO A 71 -12.82 -9.62 -14.00
CA PRO A 71 -11.84 -10.02 -15.01
C PRO A 71 -10.49 -9.33 -14.79
N VAL A 72 -9.41 -10.13 -14.75
CA VAL A 72 -8.03 -9.65 -14.63
C VAL A 72 -7.23 -10.18 -15.81
N ILE A 73 -6.63 -9.28 -16.59
CA ILE A 73 -5.87 -9.62 -17.79
C ILE A 73 -4.40 -9.18 -17.57
N HIS A 74 -3.47 -10.08 -17.89
CA HIS A 74 -2.04 -9.90 -17.64
C HIS A 74 -1.24 -9.76 -18.95
N PRO A 75 -1.23 -8.57 -19.59
CA PRO A 75 -0.36 -8.35 -20.73
C PRO A 75 1.11 -8.53 -20.34
N ARG A 76 1.85 -9.24 -21.18
CA ARG A 76 3.29 -9.41 -21.01
C ARG A 76 4.00 -8.15 -21.47
N VAL A 77 4.72 -7.51 -20.55
CA VAL A 77 5.45 -6.27 -20.82
C VAL A 77 6.94 -6.50 -20.67
N MET A 78 7.72 -5.93 -21.59
CA MET A 78 9.17 -6.07 -21.53
C MET A 78 9.70 -5.42 -20.25
N ALA A 79 10.42 -6.21 -19.45
CA ALA A 79 11.14 -5.73 -18.27
C ALA A 79 12.60 -5.49 -18.61
N LEU A 80 13.08 -4.28 -18.35
CA LEU A 80 14.51 -3.96 -18.43
C LEU A 80 15.16 -4.16 -17.06
N PRO A 81 16.36 -4.76 -17.03
CA PRO A 81 17.10 -4.91 -15.79
C PRO A 81 17.67 -3.56 -15.34
N GLY A 82 17.50 -3.30 -14.04
CA GLY A 82 18.10 -2.14 -13.39
C GLY A 82 17.31 -0.85 -13.52
N THR A 83 17.67 0.08 -12.67
CA THR A 83 16.92 1.31 -12.42
C THR A 83 17.21 2.44 -13.44
N ARG A 84 18.30 2.36 -14.17
CA ARG A 84 18.74 3.45 -15.07
C ARG A 84 17.81 3.72 -16.27
N LEU A 85 16.92 2.78 -16.60
CA LEU A 85 16.04 2.83 -17.76
C LEU A 85 14.55 3.01 -17.40
N HIS A 86 14.22 3.33 -16.17
CA HIS A 86 12.83 3.57 -15.73
C HIS A 86 12.13 4.65 -16.54
N GLY A 87 12.85 5.63 -17.06
CA GLY A 87 12.29 6.62 -17.99
C GLY A 87 11.70 6.05 -19.28
N LEU A 88 11.99 4.78 -19.61
CA LEU A 88 11.45 4.10 -20.80
C LEU A 88 10.26 3.19 -20.49
N ASP A 89 9.99 2.88 -19.20
CA ASP A 89 8.99 1.88 -18.80
C ASP A 89 7.62 2.13 -19.43
N ALA A 90 7.05 3.32 -19.27
CA ALA A 90 5.75 3.64 -19.83
C ALA A 90 5.72 3.54 -21.36
N ARG A 91 6.82 3.90 -22.04
CA ARG A 91 6.92 3.85 -23.50
C ARG A 91 7.00 2.41 -24.01
N MET A 92 7.78 1.58 -23.34
CA MET A 92 8.01 0.19 -23.75
C MET A 92 6.83 -0.73 -23.42
N GLN A 93 6.15 -0.47 -22.30
CA GLN A 93 5.01 -1.27 -21.85
C GLN A 93 3.72 -0.92 -22.61
N PHE A 94 3.59 0.33 -23.07
CA PHE A 94 2.37 0.84 -23.68
C PHE A 94 1.84 0.02 -24.87
N PRO A 95 2.65 -0.49 -25.83
CA PRO A 95 2.10 -1.29 -26.92
C PRO A 95 1.32 -2.53 -26.46
N SER A 96 1.87 -3.29 -25.52
CA SER A 96 1.22 -4.50 -24.99
C SER A 96 -0.03 -4.16 -24.15
N VAL A 97 0.08 -3.13 -23.27
CA VAL A 97 -1.05 -2.66 -22.48
C VAL A 97 -2.15 -2.12 -23.39
N ARG A 98 -1.80 -1.32 -24.40
CA ARG A 98 -2.76 -0.77 -25.35
C ARG A 98 -3.52 -1.86 -26.10
N ALA A 99 -2.83 -2.88 -26.60
CA ALA A 99 -3.47 -3.96 -27.38
C ALA A 99 -4.58 -4.64 -26.58
N VAL A 100 -4.31 -4.96 -25.29
CA VAL A 100 -5.29 -5.57 -24.39
C VAL A 100 -6.40 -4.58 -24.03
N ALA A 101 -6.04 -3.34 -23.69
CA ALA A 101 -7.03 -2.33 -23.32
C ALA A 101 -7.97 -1.97 -24.48
N GLU A 102 -7.46 -1.90 -25.73
CA GLU A 102 -8.26 -1.70 -26.94
C GLU A 102 -9.19 -2.90 -27.22
N GLN A 103 -8.77 -4.13 -26.90
CA GLN A 103 -9.65 -5.29 -26.98
C GLN A 103 -10.80 -5.17 -25.98
N VAL A 104 -10.50 -4.90 -24.71
CA VAL A 104 -11.53 -4.67 -23.66
C VAL A 104 -12.51 -3.57 -24.08
N HIS A 105 -12.02 -2.45 -24.59
CA HIS A 105 -12.85 -1.32 -25.02
C HIS A 105 -13.73 -1.64 -26.22
N ARG A 106 -13.26 -2.49 -27.16
CA ARG A 106 -14.08 -2.96 -28.31
C ARG A 106 -15.18 -3.95 -27.89
N GLU A 107 -14.86 -4.84 -26.95
CA GLU A 107 -15.85 -5.81 -26.45
C GLU A 107 -16.95 -5.11 -25.64
N ARG A 108 -16.56 -4.13 -24.85
CA ARG A 108 -17.45 -3.27 -24.09
C ARG A 108 -16.82 -1.89 -23.94
N PRO A 109 -17.49 -0.81 -24.41
CA PRO A 109 -16.96 0.55 -24.23
C PRO A 109 -16.62 0.87 -22.79
N VAL A 110 -15.42 1.42 -22.57
CA VAL A 110 -14.93 1.90 -21.28
C VAL A 110 -15.40 3.33 -21.11
N ASP A 111 -15.99 3.63 -19.94
CA ASP A 111 -16.51 4.97 -19.61
C ASP A 111 -15.47 5.79 -18.81
N LEU A 112 -14.59 5.11 -18.07
CA LEU A 112 -13.57 5.74 -17.22
C LEU A 112 -12.35 4.82 -17.10
N ILE A 113 -11.16 5.40 -17.04
CA ILE A 113 -9.91 4.67 -16.73
C ILE A 113 -9.43 5.08 -15.34
N HIS A 114 -9.22 4.10 -14.45
CA HIS A 114 -8.64 4.30 -13.13
C HIS A 114 -7.26 3.62 -13.07
N ALA A 115 -6.19 4.39 -13.07
CA ALA A 115 -4.83 3.88 -12.97
C ALA A 115 -4.32 3.94 -11.52
N HIS A 116 -3.54 2.95 -11.12
CA HIS A 116 -2.81 2.97 -9.85
C HIS A 116 -1.34 3.30 -10.12
N PHE A 117 -0.82 4.31 -9.43
CA PHE A 117 0.40 5.07 -9.67
C PHE A 117 0.34 6.01 -10.89
N ILE A 118 0.87 7.21 -10.71
CA ILE A 118 0.99 8.19 -11.79
C ILE A 118 1.96 7.67 -12.87
N TYR A 119 2.98 6.91 -12.48
CA TYR A 119 3.98 6.35 -13.39
C TYR A 119 4.25 4.86 -13.12
N PRO A 120 4.26 4.04 -14.16
CA PRO A 120 3.98 4.32 -15.57
C PRO A 120 2.48 4.23 -15.94
N GLU A 121 1.62 3.68 -15.05
CA GLU A 121 0.22 3.36 -15.35
C GLU A 121 -0.59 4.61 -15.70
N GLY A 122 -0.48 5.70 -14.91
CA GLY A 122 -1.17 6.97 -15.16
C GLY A 122 -0.75 7.61 -16.49
N VAL A 123 0.54 7.56 -16.82
CA VAL A 123 1.04 8.04 -18.13
C VAL A 123 0.46 7.22 -19.29
N MET A 124 0.34 5.91 -19.15
CA MET A 124 -0.29 5.04 -20.15
C MET A 124 -1.80 5.27 -20.21
N ALA A 125 -2.47 5.38 -19.08
CA ALA A 125 -3.90 5.69 -18.98
C ALA A 125 -4.25 7.03 -19.64
N ALA A 126 -3.46 8.08 -19.39
CA ALA A 126 -3.64 9.38 -20.02
C ALA A 126 -3.60 9.32 -21.57
N ARG A 127 -2.72 8.47 -22.13
CA ARG A 127 -2.68 8.24 -23.60
C ARG A 127 -3.92 7.51 -24.10
N LEU A 128 -4.42 6.51 -23.37
CA LEU A 128 -5.65 5.79 -23.71
C LEU A 128 -6.87 6.70 -23.60
N GLY A 129 -7.00 7.43 -22.48
CA GLY A 129 -8.11 8.35 -22.22
C GLY A 129 -8.22 9.42 -23.30
N ARG A 130 -7.10 10.03 -23.71
CA ARG A 130 -7.06 10.98 -24.84
C ARG A 130 -7.50 10.34 -26.15
N ARG A 131 -7.12 9.09 -26.41
CA ARG A 131 -7.47 8.38 -27.64
C ARG A 131 -8.95 8.02 -27.71
N TRP A 132 -9.53 7.63 -26.59
CA TRP A 132 -10.94 7.19 -26.50
C TRP A 132 -11.88 8.31 -26.09
N GLN A 133 -11.36 9.49 -25.75
CA GLN A 133 -12.14 10.64 -25.23
C GLN A 133 -12.88 10.26 -23.93
N VAL A 134 -12.26 9.45 -23.08
CA VAL A 134 -12.78 9.07 -21.77
C VAL A 134 -11.95 9.68 -20.65
N PRO A 135 -12.54 10.04 -19.51
CA PRO A 135 -11.83 10.59 -18.37
C PRO A 135 -10.88 9.57 -17.75
N VAL A 136 -9.81 10.09 -17.16
CA VAL A 136 -8.79 9.30 -16.46
C VAL A 136 -8.65 9.82 -15.03
N VAL A 137 -8.64 8.91 -14.06
CA VAL A 137 -8.22 9.19 -12.68
C VAL A 137 -7.02 8.32 -12.33
N THR A 138 -6.15 8.81 -11.45
CA THR A 138 -5.00 8.03 -10.95
C THR A 138 -4.98 8.05 -9.43
N SER A 139 -4.75 6.90 -8.81
CA SER A 139 -4.46 6.79 -7.38
C SER A 139 -2.96 6.62 -7.18
N GLU A 140 -2.35 7.53 -6.44
CA GLU A 140 -0.94 7.48 -6.11
C GLU A 140 -0.72 6.89 -4.72
N HIS A 141 0.20 5.92 -4.66
CA HIS A 141 0.47 5.13 -3.45
C HIS A 141 1.90 5.31 -2.92
N ALA A 142 2.73 6.11 -3.59
CA ALA A 142 4.13 6.25 -3.25
C ALA A 142 4.53 7.70 -2.94
N LEU A 143 5.52 7.83 -2.06
CA LEU A 143 6.21 9.10 -1.79
C LEU A 143 7.36 9.27 -2.80
N TRP A 144 7.11 9.99 -3.88
CA TRP A 144 8.00 10.04 -5.06
C TRP A 144 9.15 11.04 -4.98
N LEU A 145 9.05 12.12 -4.18
CA LEU A 145 9.92 13.29 -4.29
C LEU A 145 11.42 12.98 -4.34
N PRO A 146 12.02 12.22 -3.42
CA PRO A 146 13.46 11.98 -3.45
C PRO A 146 13.90 11.09 -4.63
N TRP A 147 12.93 10.50 -5.32
CA TRP A 147 13.14 9.51 -6.37
C TRP A 147 13.05 10.12 -7.77
N LEU A 148 12.11 11.06 -7.96
CA LEU A 148 11.92 11.74 -9.25
C LEU A 148 13.05 12.68 -9.61
N ASP A 149 13.74 13.26 -8.63
CA ASP A 149 14.91 14.10 -8.88
C ASP A 149 16.06 13.30 -9.52
N GLN A 150 16.14 12.00 -9.22
CA GLN A 150 17.10 11.09 -9.87
C GLN A 150 16.67 10.69 -11.29
N TRP A 151 15.42 11.02 -11.70
CA TRP A 151 14.81 10.50 -12.93
C TRP A 151 14.03 11.58 -13.70
N PRO A 152 14.75 12.59 -14.23
CA PRO A 152 14.14 13.72 -14.96
C PRO A 152 13.22 13.28 -16.12
N ALA A 153 13.56 12.16 -16.78
CA ALA A 153 12.74 11.61 -17.86
C ALA A 153 11.38 11.09 -17.37
N VAL A 154 11.29 10.54 -16.16
CA VAL A 154 10.03 10.12 -15.54
C VAL A 154 9.21 11.35 -15.17
N ARG A 155 9.83 12.31 -14.45
CA ARG A 155 9.18 13.57 -14.06
C ARG A 155 8.57 14.28 -15.26
N ARG A 156 9.33 14.41 -16.36
CA ARG A 156 8.84 15.02 -17.62
C ARG A 156 7.61 14.31 -18.17
N GLN A 157 7.58 12.96 -18.17
CA GLN A 157 6.44 12.21 -18.67
C GLN A 157 5.20 12.38 -17.79
N VAL A 158 5.38 12.42 -16.47
CA VAL A 158 4.30 12.65 -15.49
C VAL A 158 3.69 14.05 -15.70
N VAL A 159 4.52 15.09 -15.77
CA VAL A 159 4.07 16.48 -16.02
C VAL A 159 3.34 16.60 -17.35
N LEU A 160 3.83 15.98 -18.42
CA LEU A 160 3.20 15.99 -19.74
C LEU A 160 1.87 15.20 -19.79
N ALA A 161 1.70 14.19 -18.93
CA ALA A 161 0.47 13.40 -18.86
C ALA A 161 -0.62 14.09 -18.02
N ALA A 162 -0.24 14.87 -17.01
CA ALA A 162 -1.13 15.47 -16.03
C ALA A 162 -2.35 16.22 -16.63
N PRO A 163 -2.24 17.02 -17.71
CA PRO A 163 -3.39 17.68 -18.32
C PRO A 163 -4.47 16.73 -18.88
N ASN A 164 -4.13 15.45 -19.09
CA ASN A 164 -5.05 14.41 -19.54
C ASN A 164 -5.54 13.50 -18.43
N ILE A 165 -5.30 13.88 -17.17
CA ILE A 165 -5.77 13.18 -15.98
C ILE A 165 -6.74 14.12 -15.27
N ALA A 166 -8.00 13.70 -15.19
CA ALA A 166 -9.07 14.51 -14.62
C ALA A 166 -8.86 14.75 -13.11
N ARG A 167 -8.30 13.76 -12.40
CA ARG A 167 -7.95 13.89 -10.98
C ARG A 167 -6.86 12.93 -10.58
N VAL A 168 -5.90 13.42 -9.77
CA VAL A 168 -4.89 12.60 -9.11
C VAL A 168 -5.28 12.42 -7.66
N LEU A 169 -5.50 11.18 -7.26
CA LEU A 169 -5.92 10.80 -5.91
C LEU A 169 -4.70 10.39 -5.08
N ALA A 170 -4.58 10.95 -3.91
CA ALA A 170 -3.55 10.61 -2.96
C ALA A 170 -4.10 9.71 -1.84
N VAL A 171 -3.34 8.72 -1.42
CA VAL A 171 -3.74 7.86 -0.29
C VAL A 171 -3.58 8.54 1.07
N SER A 172 -2.85 9.66 1.13
CA SER A 172 -2.60 10.47 2.34
C SER A 172 -2.25 11.91 1.98
N ARG A 173 -2.27 12.81 2.97
CA ARG A 173 -1.81 14.19 2.79
C ARG A 173 -0.34 14.25 2.40
N ALA A 174 0.51 13.44 3.01
CA ALA A 174 1.93 13.37 2.65
C ALA A 174 2.15 12.99 1.18
N VAL A 175 1.33 12.10 0.62
CA VAL A 175 1.36 11.78 -0.82
C VAL A 175 0.79 12.93 -1.64
N GLN A 176 -0.27 13.60 -1.19
CA GLN A 176 -0.85 14.77 -1.86
C GLN A 176 0.16 15.93 -1.97
N ASP A 177 0.88 16.21 -0.90
CA ASP A 177 1.94 17.23 -0.89
C ASP A 177 3.04 16.90 -1.89
N THR A 178 3.40 15.61 -2.00
CA THR A 178 4.33 15.12 -3.01
C THR A 178 3.82 15.36 -4.44
N ILE A 179 2.53 15.12 -4.69
CA ILE A 179 1.90 15.38 -5.99
C ILE A 179 1.95 16.88 -6.32
N HIS A 180 1.59 17.73 -5.37
CA HIS A 180 1.66 19.19 -5.56
C HIS A 180 3.08 19.69 -5.81
N ALA A 181 4.08 19.11 -5.14
CA ALA A 181 5.49 19.43 -5.40
C ALA A 181 5.97 19.05 -6.82
N ILE A 182 5.33 18.04 -7.44
CA ILE A 182 5.66 17.56 -8.79
C ILE A 182 4.89 18.33 -9.87
N LEU A 183 3.57 18.47 -9.67
CA LEU A 183 2.62 18.96 -10.67
C LEU A 183 2.22 20.42 -10.49
N GLY A 184 2.61 21.03 -9.36
CA GLY A 184 2.19 22.37 -8.96
C GLY A 184 0.97 22.37 -8.02
N PRO A 185 0.74 23.45 -7.26
CA PRO A 185 -0.35 23.56 -6.29
C PRO A 185 -1.75 23.55 -6.94
N GLU A 186 -1.84 23.92 -8.22
CA GLU A 186 -3.09 23.95 -8.98
C GLU A 186 -3.48 22.57 -9.54
N ALA A 187 -2.70 21.51 -9.27
CA ALA A 187 -3.03 20.18 -9.72
C ALA A 187 -4.37 19.71 -9.12
N HIS A 188 -5.24 19.17 -9.95
CA HIS A 188 -6.54 18.62 -9.51
C HIS A 188 -6.30 17.35 -8.71
N THR A 189 -6.21 17.46 -7.40
CA THR A 189 -5.97 16.35 -6.48
C THR A 189 -7.19 16.05 -5.62
N GLY A 190 -7.19 14.88 -4.99
CA GLY A 190 -8.17 14.47 -3.98
C GLY A 190 -7.57 13.42 -3.05
N LEU A 191 -8.21 13.19 -1.92
CA LEU A 191 -7.81 12.11 -0.99
C LEU A 191 -8.70 10.88 -1.23
N LEU A 192 -8.07 9.73 -1.47
CA LEU A 192 -8.71 8.43 -1.50
C LEU A 192 -7.83 7.43 -0.74
N PRO A 193 -7.96 7.37 0.59
CA PRO A 193 -7.23 6.43 1.42
C PRO A 193 -7.47 4.97 1.04
N ASN A 194 -6.51 4.10 1.34
CA ASN A 194 -6.69 2.67 1.15
C ASN A 194 -7.79 2.13 2.07
N ALA A 195 -8.60 1.21 1.56
CA ALA A 195 -9.64 0.55 2.33
C ALA A 195 -9.08 -0.52 3.27
N VAL A 196 -9.74 -0.73 4.41
CA VAL A 196 -9.57 -1.90 5.27
C VAL A 196 -10.74 -2.86 5.06
N ASP A 197 -10.42 -4.16 5.02
CA ASP A 197 -11.41 -5.22 5.01
C ASP A 197 -11.79 -5.55 6.47
N GLU A 198 -12.90 -4.99 6.93
CA GLU A 198 -13.40 -5.15 8.29
C GLU A 198 -13.94 -6.56 8.58
N GLN A 199 -14.12 -7.40 7.58
CA GLN A 199 -14.47 -8.81 7.77
C GLN A 199 -13.25 -9.63 8.22
N VAL A 200 -12.09 -9.31 7.70
CA VAL A 200 -10.81 -9.92 8.10
C VAL A 200 -10.27 -9.25 9.36
N PHE A 201 -10.19 -7.91 9.36
CA PHE A 201 -9.65 -7.10 10.45
C PHE A 201 -10.79 -6.61 11.36
N ARG A 202 -11.31 -7.51 12.17
CA ARG A 202 -12.42 -7.26 13.11
C ARG A 202 -11.94 -6.98 14.52
N ALA A 203 -12.75 -6.33 15.33
CA ALA A 203 -12.51 -6.22 16.75
C ALA A 203 -12.41 -7.62 17.42
N PRO A 204 -11.69 -7.75 18.56
CA PRO A 204 -11.64 -9.00 19.31
C PRO A 204 -13.03 -9.43 19.75
N ALA A 205 -13.29 -10.74 19.70
CA ALA A 205 -14.50 -11.32 20.24
C ALA A 205 -14.40 -11.44 21.77
N PRO A 206 -15.55 -11.57 22.50
CA PRO A 206 -15.51 -11.87 23.91
C PRO A 206 -14.68 -13.13 24.20
N GLY A 207 -13.72 -13.02 25.14
CA GLY A 207 -12.81 -14.11 25.50
C GLY A 207 -11.53 -14.20 24.65
N GLU A 208 -11.37 -13.41 23.60
CA GLU A 208 -10.05 -13.27 22.95
C GLU A 208 -9.13 -12.43 23.84
N HIS A 209 -8.04 -13.04 24.32
CA HIS A 209 -7.09 -12.40 25.21
C HIS A 209 -5.93 -11.77 24.45
N ARG A 210 -5.52 -10.59 24.91
CA ARG A 210 -4.34 -9.87 24.42
C ARG A 210 -3.15 -10.20 25.32
N ASP A 211 -2.03 -10.55 24.70
CA ASP A 211 -0.76 -10.69 25.39
C ASP A 211 -0.12 -9.30 25.58
N THR A 212 -0.12 -8.83 26.81
CA THR A 212 0.43 -7.52 27.18
C THR A 212 1.95 -7.43 27.05
N ASN A 213 2.63 -8.56 26.90
CA ASN A 213 4.07 -8.65 26.69
C ASN A 213 4.46 -8.89 25.24
N GLN A 214 3.52 -8.82 24.30
CA GLN A 214 3.82 -8.92 22.87
C GLN A 214 3.45 -7.64 22.14
N ILE A 215 4.41 -7.06 21.45
CA ILE A 215 4.18 -6.02 20.44
C ILE A 215 4.43 -6.58 19.05
N LEU A 216 3.78 -6.01 18.04
CA LEU A 216 3.74 -6.55 16.70
C LEU A 216 4.42 -5.60 15.71
N PHE A 217 5.22 -6.14 14.81
CA PHE A 217 5.67 -5.48 13.59
C PHE A 217 5.11 -6.26 12.39
N VAL A 218 4.50 -5.56 11.43
CA VAL A 218 4.00 -6.15 10.18
C VAL A 218 4.55 -5.39 8.98
N GLY A 219 5.24 -6.10 8.10
CA GLY A 219 5.75 -5.52 6.86
C GLY A 219 7.01 -6.20 6.34
N ALA A 220 7.39 -5.85 5.12
CA ALA A 220 8.65 -6.34 4.56
C ALA A 220 9.83 -5.83 5.39
N VAL A 221 10.77 -6.72 5.71
CA VAL A 221 11.98 -6.35 6.44
C VAL A 221 12.91 -5.59 5.49
N ARG A 222 12.82 -4.26 5.56
CA ARG A 222 13.57 -3.29 4.75
C ARG A 222 13.99 -2.13 5.62
N HIS A 223 15.14 -1.54 5.32
CA HIS A 223 15.66 -0.38 6.05
C HIS A 223 14.62 0.74 6.22
N VAL A 224 13.85 1.05 5.16
CA VAL A 224 12.80 2.09 5.22
C VAL A 224 11.70 1.80 6.23
N LYS A 225 11.47 0.52 6.61
CA LYS A 225 10.46 0.11 7.59
C LYS A 225 10.92 0.20 9.06
N GLY A 226 12.19 0.47 9.32
CA GLY A 226 12.71 0.84 10.63
C GLY A 226 12.71 -0.26 11.69
N LEU A 227 12.69 -1.56 11.31
CA LEU A 227 12.73 -2.64 12.30
C LEU A 227 14.01 -2.59 13.16
N ASP A 228 15.09 -2.08 12.64
CA ASP A 228 16.34 -1.81 13.38
C ASP A 228 16.15 -0.77 14.49
N VAL A 229 15.32 0.25 14.28
CA VAL A 229 14.95 1.24 15.31
C VAL A 229 14.11 0.58 16.41
N LEU A 230 13.16 -0.29 16.04
CA LEU A 230 12.35 -1.04 17.00
C LEU A 230 13.20 -1.99 17.85
N VAL A 231 14.17 -2.69 17.26
CA VAL A 231 15.08 -3.59 17.99
C VAL A 231 15.90 -2.82 19.04
N ARG A 232 16.38 -1.61 18.70
CA ARG A 232 17.09 -0.74 19.67
C ARG A 232 16.15 -0.21 20.75
N ALA A 233 14.90 0.12 20.41
CA ALA A 233 13.89 0.52 21.40
C ALA A 233 13.53 -0.63 22.35
N LEU A 234 13.42 -1.87 21.83
CA LEU A 234 13.23 -3.07 22.69
C LEU A 234 14.40 -3.27 23.64
N ALA A 235 15.65 -3.08 23.19
CA ALA A 235 16.82 -3.17 24.05
C ALA A 235 16.80 -2.13 25.17
N ALA A 236 16.36 -0.90 24.88
CA ALA A 236 16.21 0.14 25.90
C ALA A 236 15.13 -0.20 26.96
N LEU A 237 14.11 -0.98 26.59
CA LEU A 237 13.05 -1.45 27.49
C LEU A 237 13.40 -2.76 28.21
N ALA A 238 14.52 -3.38 27.90
CA ALA A 238 14.83 -4.76 28.32
C ALA A 238 14.87 -4.96 29.84
N HIS A 239 15.38 -3.99 30.59
CA HIS A 239 15.46 -4.04 32.05
C HIS A 239 14.09 -3.80 32.72
N GLU A 240 13.31 -2.85 32.20
CA GLU A 240 12.01 -2.49 32.77
C GLU A 240 10.94 -3.54 32.44
N ARG A 241 11.06 -4.18 31.26
CA ARG A 241 10.09 -5.14 30.73
C ARG A 241 10.78 -6.41 30.21
N PRO A 242 11.28 -7.25 31.11
CA PRO A 242 12.04 -8.45 30.72
C PRO A 242 11.22 -9.47 29.90
N ALA A 243 9.90 -9.47 30.03
CA ALA A 243 9.01 -10.36 29.27
C ALA A 243 8.56 -9.78 27.91
N LEU A 244 8.83 -8.50 27.61
CA LEU A 244 8.41 -7.87 26.37
C LEU A 244 9.12 -8.49 25.17
N ARG A 245 8.36 -8.88 24.15
CA ARG A 245 8.84 -9.47 22.91
C ARG A 245 8.21 -8.79 21.69
N VAL A 246 8.91 -8.87 20.56
CA VAL A 246 8.44 -8.39 19.26
C VAL A 246 8.13 -9.59 18.37
N LEU A 247 6.89 -9.68 17.91
CA LEU A 247 6.53 -10.60 16.82
C LEU A 247 6.68 -9.86 15.49
N VAL A 248 7.47 -10.42 14.58
CA VAL A 248 7.72 -9.86 13.23
C VAL A 248 7.01 -10.72 12.20
N LEU A 249 5.99 -10.16 11.56
CA LEU A 249 5.28 -10.77 10.44
C LEU A 249 5.69 -10.06 9.14
N GLY A 250 6.34 -10.79 8.27
CA GLY A 250 6.86 -10.34 6.99
C GLY A 250 8.25 -10.86 6.73
N GLU A 251 8.68 -10.74 5.50
CA GLU A 251 9.97 -11.26 5.03
C GLU A 251 10.63 -10.32 4.02
N ALA A 252 11.89 -10.57 3.75
CA ALA A 252 12.62 -9.90 2.67
C ALA A 252 12.29 -10.55 1.32
N PHE A 253 11.42 -9.94 0.51
CA PHE A 253 10.99 -10.47 -0.79
C PHE A 253 12.08 -10.56 -1.85
N TYR A 254 13.09 -9.68 -1.82
CA TYR A 254 14.13 -9.56 -2.83
C TYR A 254 15.52 -9.73 -2.21
N GLY A 255 16.47 -10.25 -2.99
CA GLY A 255 17.81 -10.56 -2.51
C GLY A 255 18.57 -9.39 -1.85
N GLN A 256 18.31 -8.15 -2.30
CA GLN A 256 18.88 -6.96 -1.64
C GLN A 256 18.27 -6.73 -0.23
N TRP A 257 16.99 -7.07 -0.02
CA TRP A 257 16.32 -6.92 1.27
C TRP A 257 16.68 -8.04 2.26
N ARG A 258 17.17 -9.18 1.79
CA ARG A 258 17.76 -10.21 2.67
C ARG A 258 18.93 -9.66 3.48
N ARG A 259 19.70 -8.74 2.90
CA ARG A 259 20.78 -8.05 3.64
C ARG A 259 20.24 -7.21 4.78
N ASP A 260 19.11 -6.55 4.61
CA ASP A 260 18.46 -5.77 5.66
C ASP A 260 17.98 -6.70 6.78
N GLU A 261 17.34 -7.82 6.45
CA GLU A 261 16.88 -8.81 7.42
C GLU A 261 18.07 -9.43 8.20
N ASP A 262 19.13 -9.84 7.51
CA ASP A 262 20.34 -10.36 8.13
C ASP A 262 21.03 -9.32 9.04
N ALA A 263 21.01 -8.05 8.64
CA ALA A 263 21.54 -6.95 9.46
C ALA A 263 20.72 -6.76 10.74
N VAL A 264 19.39 -6.81 10.65
CA VAL A 264 18.52 -6.71 11.84
C VAL A 264 18.71 -7.92 12.76
N LYS A 265 18.84 -9.14 12.24
CA LYS A 265 19.10 -10.33 13.05
C LYS A 265 20.44 -10.23 13.79
N ARG A 266 21.50 -9.75 13.12
CA ARG A 266 22.79 -9.47 13.79
C ARG A 266 22.63 -8.41 14.88
N LEU A 267 21.92 -7.32 14.59
CA LEU A 267 21.65 -6.28 15.57
C LEU A 267 20.94 -6.83 16.83
N CYS A 268 20.00 -7.77 16.68
CA CYS A 268 19.33 -8.40 17.83
C CYS A 268 20.35 -9.07 18.78
N HIS A 269 21.36 -9.75 18.23
CA HIS A 269 22.43 -10.35 19.03
C HIS A 269 23.35 -9.29 19.65
N GLU A 270 23.74 -8.28 18.89
CA GLU A 270 24.61 -7.19 19.35
C GLU A 270 24.04 -6.43 20.55
N VAL A 271 22.70 -6.21 20.55
CA VAL A 271 22.04 -5.47 21.64
C VAL A 271 21.38 -6.37 22.69
N GLY A 272 21.57 -7.69 22.61
CA GLY A 272 21.16 -8.66 23.64
C GLY A 272 19.66 -8.94 23.73
N VAL A 273 18.92 -8.86 22.59
CA VAL A 273 17.47 -9.12 22.54
C VAL A 273 17.06 -10.20 21.53
N ALA A 274 18.01 -11.04 21.09
CA ALA A 274 17.79 -12.03 20.04
C ALA A 274 16.69 -13.06 20.40
N ASP A 275 16.55 -13.41 21.66
CA ASP A 275 15.53 -14.32 22.22
C ASP A 275 14.13 -13.69 22.31
N ARG A 276 14.03 -12.37 22.14
CA ARG A 276 12.79 -11.60 22.28
C ARG A 276 12.21 -11.12 20.93
N VAL A 277 12.93 -11.31 19.82
CA VAL A 277 12.47 -10.93 18.49
C VAL A 277 12.16 -12.19 17.68
N ILE A 278 10.87 -12.45 17.45
CA ILE A 278 10.37 -13.67 16.83
C ILE A 278 10.05 -13.36 15.37
N PHE A 279 10.84 -13.90 14.46
CA PHE A 279 10.62 -13.77 13.01
C PHE A 279 9.76 -14.95 12.53
N GLU A 280 8.49 -14.69 12.24
CA GLU A 280 7.56 -15.73 11.74
C GLU A 280 7.57 -15.82 10.20
N GLY A 281 8.06 -14.77 9.54
CA GLY A 281 8.09 -14.71 8.08
C GLY A 281 6.75 -14.24 7.48
N ARG A 282 6.45 -14.71 6.25
CA ARG A 282 5.23 -14.32 5.55
C ARG A 282 3.99 -14.87 6.25
N ALA A 283 2.98 -14.01 6.41
CA ALA A 283 1.70 -14.37 7.01
C ALA A 283 0.54 -14.03 6.06
N THR A 284 -0.57 -14.77 6.18
CA THR A 284 -1.83 -14.44 5.50
C THR A 284 -2.52 -13.26 6.20
N PRO A 285 -3.47 -12.57 5.53
CA PRO A 285 -4.24 -11.51 6.17
C PRO A 285 -4.92 -11.95 7.48
N GLU A 286 -5.47 -13.16 7.54
CA GLU A 286 -6.13 -13.74 8.72
C GLU A 286 -5.13 -13.95 9.86
N ARG A 287 -3.91 -14.43 9.54
CA ARG A 287 -2.84 -14.59 10.53
C ARG A 287 -2.37 -13.24 11.07
N VAL A 288 -2.25 -12.24 10.19
CA VAL A 288 -1.93 -10.85 10.59
C VAL A 288 -3.02 -10.30 11.50
N ALA A 289 -4.30 -10.44 11.14
CA ALA A 289 -5.43 -9.99 11.95
C ALA A 289 -5.47 -10.68 13.33
N ALA A 290 -5.20 -11.99 13.38
CA ALA A 290 -5.10 -12.72 14.64
C ALA A 290 -3.94 -12.23 15.51
N ALA A 291 -2.77 -11.96 14.92
CA ALA A 291 -1.62 -11.39 15.63
C ALA A 291 -1.90 -9.99 16.15
N MET A 292 -2.60 -9.16 15.36
CA MET A 292 -3.02 -7.83 15.81
C MET A 292 -3.91 -7.93 17.06
N ARG A 293 -4.97 -8.74 17.01
CA ARG A 293 -5.88 -8.91 18.17
C ARG A 293 -5.18 -9.42 19.43
N SER A 294 -4.19 -10.29 19.26
CA SER A 294 -3.45 -10.89 20.38
C SER A 294 -2.27 -10.07 20.89
N SER A 295 -1.86 -9.00 20.22
CA SER A 295 -0.72 -8.17 20.61
C SER A 295 -1.16 -6.93 21.39
N ALA A 296 -0.33 -6.46 22.31
CA ALA A 296 -0.58 -5.25 23.10
C ALA A 296 -0.63 -3.98 22.24
N ALA A 297 0.22 -3.90 21.21
CA ALA A 297 0.25 -2.80 20.26
C ALA A 297 0.88 -3.25 18.94
N LEU A 298 0.50 -2.57 17.83
CA LEU A 298 1.27 -2.56 16.61
C LEU A 298 2.32 -1.44 16.69
N VAL A 299 3.55 -1.73 16.27
CA VAL A 299 4.60 -0.71 16.13
C VAL A 299 4.96 -0.52 14.67
N VAL A 300 4.89 0.74 14.19
CA VAL A 300 5.25 1.17 12.84
C VAL A 300 6.44 2.13 12.94
N PRO A 301 7.68 1.62 13.03
CA PRO A 301 8.88 2.42 13.28
C PRO A 301 9.47 2.98 11.97
N GLY A 302 8.65 3.13 10.93
CA GLY A 302 9.05 3.47 9.57
C GLY A 302 9.77 4.80 9.46
N ARG A 303 10.72 4.89 8.54
CA ARG A 303 11.37 6.15 8.14
C ARG A 303 10.50 6.96 7.18
N ARG A 304 9.70 6.26 6.38
CA ARG A 304 8.70 6.83 5.46
C ARG A 304 7.57 5.85 5.20
N GLU A 305 6.34 6.34 5.30
CA GLU A 305 5.11 5.60 4.99
C GLU A 305 4.20 6.48 4.15
N SER A 306 3.77 5.97 3.01
CA SER A 306 2.78 6.69 2.18
C SER A 306 1.40 6.73 2.81
N PHE A 307 0.97 5.64 3.47
CA PHE A 307 -0.33 5.56 4.15
C PHE A 307 -0.26 4.74 5.45
N SER A 308 0.44 3.60 5.41
CA SER A 308 0.46 2.60 6.48
C SER A 308 -0.85 1.83 6.64
N ALA A 309 -1.21 1.04 5.63
CA ALA A 309 -2.42 0.19 5.69
C ALA A 309 -2.43 -0.71 6.94
N VAL A 310 -1.26 -1.21 7.34
CA VAL A 310 -1.13 -2.06 8.55
C VAL A 310 -1.55 -1.35 9.85
N ALA A 311 -1.40 -0.02 9.93
CA ALA A 311 -1.84 0.74 11.09
C ALA A 311 -3.37 0.82 11.16
N ILE A 312 -4.04 1.03 10.02
CA ILE A 312 -5.52 0.99 9.95
C ILE A 312 -6.03 -0.43 10.21
N GLU A 313 -5.36 -1.46 9.69
CA GLU A 313 -5.67 -2.87 9.93
C GLU A 313 -5.57 -3.20 11.44
N ALA A 314 -4.58 -2.66 12.14
CA ALA A 314 -4.44 -2.82 13.58
C ALA A 314 -5.58 -2.13 14.34
N LEU A 315 -5.90 -0.87 14.00
CA LEU A 315 -7.03 -0.17 14.60
C LEU A 315 -8.35 -0.90 14.35
N ALA A 316 -8.58 -1.40 13.13
CA ALA A 316 -9.74 -2.21 12.79
C ALA A 316 -9.79 -3.53 13.58
N SER A 317 -8.63 -4.09 13.94
CA SER A 317 -8.49 -5.23 14.83
C SER A 317 -8.57 -4.88 16.33
N GLY A 318 -8.91 -3.63 16.67
CA GLY A 318 -9.00 -3.14 18.04
C GLY A 318 -7.65 -2.97 18.73
N THR A 319 -6.56 -2.86 18.00
CA THR A 319 -5.18 -2.81 18.53
C THR A 319 -4.61 -1.40 18.39
N PRO A 320 -4.11 -0.79 19.48
CA PRO A 320 -3.51 0.54 19.42
C PRO A 320 -2.19 0.52 18.66
N VAL A 321 -1.81 1.69 18.14
CA VAL A 321 -0.64 1.83 17.26
C VAL A 321 0.38 2.79 17.85
N VAL A 322 1.65 2.38 17.88
CA VAL A 322 2.79 3.27 18.07
C VAL A 322 3.47 3.48 16.73
N ALA A 323 3.46 4.68 16.20
CA ALA A 323 4.08 4.96 14.90
C ALA A 323 5.03 6.15 14.96
N THR A 324 5.97 6.16 14.04
CA THR A 324 6.79 7.35 13.81
C THR A 324 6.03 8.38 12.97
N ARG A 325 6.41 9.66 13.09
CA ARG A 325 5.97 10.74 12.20
C ARG A 325 6.68 10.59 10.85
N CYS A 326 6.15 9.70 10.02
CA CYS A 326 6.79 9.27 8.78
C CYS A 326 5.91 9.47 7.53
N GLY A 327 4.84 10.25 7.65
CA GLY A 327 3.89 10.60 6.59
C GLY A 327 2.47 10.06 6.88
N GLY A 328 2.06 8.98 6.22
CA GLY A 328 0.69 8.48 6.26
C GLY A 328 0.05 8.29 7.64
N PRO A 329 0.72 7.73 8.66
CA PRO A 329 0.15 7.56 9.99
C PRO A 329 -0.32 8.87 10.65
N GLU A 330 0.26 10.00 10.29
CA GLU A 330 -0.08 11.31 10.83
C GLU A 330 -1.49 11.80 10.44
N ASP A 331 -2.07 11.23 9.39
CA ASP A 331 -3.42 11.58 8.94
C ASP A 331 -4.53 11.03 9.84
N PHE A 332 -4.27 9.98 10.63
CA PHE A 332 -5.32 9.27 11.35
C PHE A 332 -4.95 8.81 12.77
N LEU A 333 -3.67 8.86 13.16
CA LEU A 333 -3.29 8.55 14.54
C LEU A 333 -3.43 9.77 15.43
N SER A 334 -3.96 9.52 16.62
CA SER A 334 -4.15 10.52 17.68
C SER A 334 -4.02 9.83 19.05
N GLU A 335 -4.09 10.57 20.13
CA GLU A 335 -4.00 10.04 21.51
C GLU A 335 -5.09 9.00 21.84
N VAL A 336 -6.20 8.99 21.10
CA VAL A 336 -7.27 7.98 21.28
C VAL A 336 -7.03 6.70 20.47
N THR A 337 -6.08 6.70 19.55
CA THR A 337 -5.75 5.55 18.69
C THR A 337 -4.34 5.01 18.92
N GLY A 338 -3.48 5.77 19.59
CA GLY A 338 -2.10 5.39 19.83
C GLY A 338 -1.17 6.56 20.08
N THR A 339 0.06 6.47 19.61
CA THR A 339 1.10 7.49 19.85
C THR A 339 1.95 7.70 18.59
N LEU A 340 2.28 8.96 18.32
CA LEU A 340 3.21 9.37 17.27
C LEU A 340 4.53 9.87 17.89
N VAL A 341 5.66 9.31 17.43
CA VAL A 341 7.01 9.67 17.90
C VAL A 341 7.90 10.14 16.73
N PRO A 342 9.02 10.82 16.98
CA PRO A 342 9.99 11.15 15.93
C PRO A 342 10.55 9.87 15.25
N PRO A 343 10.82 9.92 13.93
CA PRO A 343 11.50 8.84 13.24
C PRO A 343 12.97 8.75 13.65
N GLU A 344 13.59 7.58 13.46
CA GLU A 344 15.02 7.30 13.72
C GLU A 344 15.48 7.57 15.16
N ASP A 345 14.56 7.63 16.11
CA ASP A 345 14.82 7.83 17.54
C ASP A 345 14.36 6.61 18.36
N PRO A 346 15.24 5.65 18.67
CA PRO A 346 14.91 4.49 19.49
C PRO A 346 14.44 4.84 20.90
N ALA A 347 14.91 5.94 21.49
CA ALA A 347 14.53 6.34 22.83
C ALA A 347 13.09 6.91 22.84
N ALA A 348 12.76 7.75 21.87
CA ALA A 348 11.39 8.24 21.69
C ALA A 348 10.43 7.09 21.35
N LEU A 349 10.85 6.12 20.53
CA LEU A 349 10.03 4.93 20.23
C LEU A 349 9.80 4.08 21.48
N ALA A 350 10.83 3.85 22.31
CA ALA A 350 10.69 3.15 23.58
C ALA A 350 9.74 3.87 24.55
N ALA A 351 9.83 5.20 24.64
CA ALA A 351 8.90 6.02 25.42
C ALA A 351 7.46 5.93 24.89
N GLY A 352 7.27 5.95 23.57
CA GLY A 352 5.95 5.75 22.94
C GLY A 352 5.37 4.37 23.19
N ILE A 353 6.17 3.31 23.10
CA ILE A 353 5.76 1.94 23.46
C ILE A 353 5.35 1.89 24.93
N ARG A 354 6.16 2.45 25.83
CA ARG A 354 5.86 2.52 27.27
C ARG A 354 4.53 3.25 27.51
N SER A 355 4.31 4.41 26.91
CA SER A 355 3.08 5.20 27.10
C SER A 355 1.81 4.45 26.69
N VAL A 356 1.88 3.58 25.69
CA VAL A 356 0.75 2.74 25.27
C VAL A 356 0.56 1.54 26.21
N LEU A 357 1.64 0.90 26.65
CA LEU A 357 1.59 -0.29 27.51
C LEU A 357 1.24 0.05 28.96
N ASP A 358 1.64 1.21 29.48
CA ASP A 358 1.45 1.67 30.86
C ASP A 358 0.25 2.60 31.04
N ARG A 359 -0.58 2.72 30.00
CA ARG A 359 -1.76 3.58 30.05
C ARG A 359 -2.71 3.14 31.18
N GLY A 360 -3.05 4.08 32.07
CA GLY A 360 -3.93 3.80 33.21
C GLY A 360 -5.34 3.37 32.78
N GLU A 361 -5.86 3.97 31.71
CA GLU A 361 -7.11 3.54 31.07
C GLU A 361 -6.76 2.84 29.75
N PRO A 362 -7.01 1.53 29.62
CA PRO A 362 -6.75 0.79 28.40
C PRO A 362 -7.51 1.36 27.20
N PHE A 363 -6.94 1.23 26.01
CA PHE A 363 -7.65 1.53 24.79
C PHE A 363 -8.88 0.61 24.63
N ASP A 364 -10.04 1.20 24.32
CA ASP A 364 -11.25 0.43 24.01
C ASP A 364 -11.13 -0.17 22.58
N PRO A 365 -11.04 -1.51 22.45
CA PRO A 365 -10.89 -2.15 21.16
C PRO A 365 -12.07 -1.87 20.20
N ALA A 366 -13.29 -1.72 20.74
CA ALA A 366 -14.47 -1.43 19.95
C ALA A 366 -14.46 0.01 19.43
N ALA A 367 -13.93 0.96 20.22
CA ALA A 367 -13.75 2.34 19.78
C ALA A 367 -12.69 2.44 18.68
N LEU A 368 -11.56 1.76 18.82
CA LEU A 368 -10.52 1.70 17.78
C LEU A 368 -11.07 1.13 16.46
N HIS A 369 -11.79 0.02 16.55
CA HIS A 369 -12.45 -0.60 15.40
C HIS A 369 -13.44 0.38 14.72
N ARG A 370 -14.31 1.03 15.48
CA ARG A 370 -15.27 2.01 14.93
C ARG A 370 -14.55 3.14 14.21
N ILE A 371 -13.49 3.71 14.78
CA ILE A 371 -12.71 4.78 14.15
C ILE A 371 -12.14 4.31 12.81
N ALA A 372 -11.53 3.12 12.76
CA ALA A 372 -10.96 2.56 11.55
C ALA A 372 -12.02 2.31 10.47
N VAL A 373 -13.14 1.66 10.83
CA VAL A 373 -14.19 1.29 9.87
C VAL A 373 -14.95 2.52 9.36
N THR A 374 -15.26 3.48 10.24
CA THR A 374 -15.92 4.73 9.85
C THR A 374 -15.04 5.58 8.93
N GLY A 375 -13.72 5.54 9.11
CA GLY A 375 -12.77 6.28 8.28
C GLY A 375 -12.37 5.57 6.98
N PHE A 376 -12.23 4.22 7.03
CA PHE A 376 -11.48 3.47 6.01
C PHE A 376 -12.13 2.11 5.64
N GLY A 377 -13.31 1.78 6.17
CA GLY A 377 -14.02 0.53 5.85
C GLY A 377 -14.44 0.45 4.38
N MET A 378 -14.79 -0.75 3.94
CA MET A 378 -15.20 -1.00 2.55
C MET A 378 -16.41 -0.16 2.15
N GLY A 379 -17.44 -0.05 3.00
CA GLY A 379 -18.64 0.73 2.71
C GLY A 379 -18.37 2.23 2.51
N VAL A 380 -17.52 2.82 3.35
CA VAL A 380 -17.10 4.24 3.23
C VAL A 380 -16.31 4.45 1.95
N THR A 381 -15.43 3.50 1.60
CA THR A 381 -14.65 3.56 0.37
C THR A 381 -15.55 3.44 -0.86
N THR A 382 -16.57 2.56 -0.84
CA THR A 382 -17.59 2.47 -1.89
C THR A 382 -18.28 3.82 -2.13
N SER A 383 -18.75 4.47 -1.06
CA SER A 383 -19.40 5.79 -1.17
C SER A 383 -18.46 6.86 -1.75
N ARG A 384 -17.19 6.87 -1.36
CA ARG A 384 -16.17 7.80 -1.90
C ARG A 384 -15.93 7.57 -3.39
N VAL A 385 -15.79 6.30 -3.79
CA VAL A 385 -15.58 5.91 -5.19
C VAL A 385 -16.81 6.26 -6.04
N GLU A 386 -18.02 6.01 -5.54
CA GLU A 386 -19.26 6.37 -6.23
C GLU A 386 -19.35 7.88 -6.49
N MET A 387 -19.13 8.69 -5.46
CA MET A 387 -19.14 10.15 -5.60
C MET A 387 -18.09 10.63 -6.60
N LEU A 388 -16.86 10.10 -6.48
CA LEU A 388 -15.76 10.42 -7.37
C LEU A 388 -16.10 10.10 -8.83
N TYR A 389 -16.52 8.88 -9.12
CA TYR A 389 -16.80 8.47 -10.50
C TYR A 389 -17.96 9.25 -11.08
N ARG A 390 -19.03 9.48 -10.30
CA ARG A 390 -20.17 10.31 -10.71
C ARG A 390 -19.74 11.75 -11.04
N GLU A 391 -18.94 12.38 -10.20
CA GLU A 391 -18.42 13.74 -10.42
C GLU A 391 -17.57 13.82 -11.70
N ILE A 392 -16.63 12.88 -11.87
CA ILE A 392 -15.74 12.85 -13.04
C ILE A 392 -16.52 12.64 -14.34
N LEU A 393 -17.48 11.71 -14.34
CA LEU A 393 -18.31 11.44 -15.52
C LEU A 393 -19.23 12.62 -15.85
N ALA A 394 -19.79 13.30 -14.85
CA ALA A 394 -20.61 14.50 -15.06
C ALA A 394 -19.79 15.70 -15.57
N GLY A 395 -18.54 15.84 -15.13
CA GLY A 395 -17.61 16.90 -15.57
C GLY A 395 -17.01 16.67 -16.96
N GLY A 396 -16.94 15.43 -17.42
CA GLY A 396 -16.38 15.05 -18.73
C GLY A 396 -17.19 15.50 -19.94
N GLY A 397 -18.44 15.94 -19.75
CA GLY A 397 -19.32 16.48 -20.82
C GLY A 397 -19.08 17.96 -21.16
N ARG A 398 -18.09 18.62 -20.59
CA ARG A 398 -17.83 20.07 -20.77
C ARG A 398 -16.45 20.40 -21.34
N ARG A 399 -15.85 19.53 -22.15
CA ARG A 399 -14.62 19.87 -22.87
C ARG A 399 -14.79 19.69 -24.37
#